data_1ecb83db40a3d954cd6b3b12b13d25ac
#
_entry.id   1ecb83db40a3d954cd6b3b12b13d25ac
#
_cell.length_a   1.000
_cell.length_b   1.000
_cell.length_c   1.000
_cell.angle_alpha   90.00
_cell.angle_beta   90.00
_cell.angle_gamma   90.00
#
_symmetry.space_group_name_H-M   'P 1'
#
loop_
_entity.id
_entity.type
_entity.pdbx_description
1 polymer ?
#
loop_
_entity_poly.entity_id
_entity_poly.type
_entity_poly.pdbx_seq_one_letter_code
_entity_poly.pdbx_strand_id
1 'polypeptide(L)'
;MLRDRFRTHWAQRPDKTGKSALLLTLFKSMPEYFIIPAVPRLAIVAVTLAQPMLLERMLNFVQGGGYEQRADVGYSLIGAFGVLYFMTAVLNAWFAHSSNRLALELRSQLVDATYRQLLHLRPAALDTGKATTLINVDMQHIMDGSLILHDIWASILTVGIAVYLLFLQIQLA
;
A
#
# COMPACT_ATOMS: atom_id res chain seq x y z
N MET A 1 -22.42 -3.30 -10.26
CA MET A 1 -21.64 -2.24 -10.95
C MET A 1 -20.16 -2.62 -11.18
N LEU A 2 -19.35 -2.95 -10.17
CA LEU A 2 -17.91 -3.31 -10.34
C LEU A 2 -17.74 -4.65 -11.10
N ARG A 3 -18.53 -5.66 -10.76
CA ARG A 3 -18.58 -6.96 -11.46
C ARG A 3 -18.80 -6.82 -12.96
N ASP A 4 -19.64 -5.89 -13.36
CA ASP A 4 -19.98 -5.69 -14.78
C ASP A 4 -18.85 -4.99 -15.53
N ARG A 5 -18.12 -4.07 -14.89
CA ARG A 5 -16.93 -3.42 -15.45
C ARG A 5 -15.81 -4.43 -15.72
N PHE A 6 -15.50 -5.32 -14.78
CA PHE A 6 -14.51 -6.38 -15.00
C PHE A 6 -14.92 -7.30 -16.16
N ARG A 7 -16.19 -7.72 -16.21
CA ARG A 7 -16.73 -8.57 -17.27
C ARG A 7 -16.62 -7.93 -18.65
N THR A 8 -16.98 -6.66 -18.79
CA THR A 8 -16.91 -5.95 -20.08
C THR A 8 -15.46 -5.81 -20.53
N HIS A 9 -14.53 -5.46 -19.65
CA HIS A 9 -13.12 -5.36 -19.97
C HIS A 9 -12.46 -6.70 -20.29
N TRP A 10 -12.88 -7.78 -19.61
CA TRP A 10 -12.38 -9.13 -19.91
C TRP A 10 -12.93 -9.69 -21.22
N ALA A 11 -14.20 -9.45 -21.51
CA ALA A 11 -14.85 -9.90 -22.76
C ALA A 11 -14.30 -9.20 -24.00
N GLN A 12 -13.89 -7.94 -23.89
CA GLN A 12 -13.40 -7.11 -25.00
C GLN A 12 -11.92 -7.34 -25.34
N ARG A 13 -11.17 -8.16 -24.58
CA ARG A 13 -9.76 -8.41 -24.87
C ARG A 13 -9.56 -9.47 -25.95
N PRO A 14 -8.75 -9.17 -27.00
CA PRO A 14 -8.41 -10.14 -28.05
C PRO A 14 -7.44 -11.22 -27.58
N ASP A 15 -6.57 -10.94 -26.57
CA ASP A 15 -5.57 -11.88 -26.08
C ASP A 15 -5.84 -12.26 -24.62
N LYS A 16 -6.38 -13.47 -24.43
CA LYS A 16 -6.71 -14.06 -23.13
C LYS A 16 -5.60 -14.97 -22.57
N THR A 17 -4.52 -15.17 -23.32
CA THR A 17 -3.47 -16.16 -23.00
C THR A 17 -2.23 -15.57 -22.32
N GLY A 18 -2.08 -14.25 -22.27
CA GLY A 18 -0.94 -13.59 -21.64
C GLY A 18 -0.98 -13.70 -20.10
N LYS A 19 0.12 -14.13 -19.46
CA LYS A 19 0.26 -14.23 -17.99
C LYS A 19 -0.06 -12.93 -17.25
N SER A 20 0.17 -11.77 -17.87
CA SER A 20 -0.12 -10.44 -17.33
C SER A 20 -1.50 -9.87 -17.72
N ALA A 21 -2.24 -10.57 -18.62
CA ALA A 21 -3.51 -10.09 -19.12
C ALA A 21 -4.56 -9.92 -18.02
N LEU A 22 -4.58 -10.84 -17.06
CA LEU A 22 -5.51 -10.84 -15.95
C LEU A 22 -5.21 -9.70 -14.99
N LEU A 23 -3.94 -9.51 -14.58
CA LEU A 23 -3.50 -8.42 -13.72
C LEU A 23 -3.80 -7.05 -14.34
N LEU A 24 -3.49 -6.86 -15.61
CA LEU A 24 -3.72 -5.60 -16.32
C LEU A 24 -5.21 -5.28 -16.46
N THR A 25 -6.05 -6.30 -16.59
CA THR A 25 -7.52 -6.11 -16.65
C THR A 25 -8.08 -5.75 -15.28
N LEU A 26 -7.58 -6.37 -14.20
CA LEU A 26 -7.93 -6.03 -12.83
C LEU A 26 -7.56 -4.57 -12.52
N PHE A 27 -6.34 -4.15 -12.84
CA PHE A 27 -5.89 -2.76 -12.68
C PHE A 27 -6.76 -1.76 -13.45
N LYS A 28 -7.11 -2.09 -14.69
CA LYS A 28 -7.91 -1.20 -15.55
C LYS A 28 -9.39 -1.15 -15.17
N SER A 29 -9.92 -2.22 -14.58
CA SER A 29 -11.33 -2.29 -14.18
C SER A 29 -11.64 -1.61 -12.84
N MET A 30 -10.62 -1.41 -11.99
CA MET A 30 -10.80 -0.94 -10.62
C MET A 30 -9.76 0.11 -10.19
N PRO A 31 -9.51 1.19 -10.95
CA PRO A 31 -8.50 2.19 -10.61
C PRO A 31 -8.77 2.85 -9.25
N GLU A 32 -10.04 3.06 -8.90
CA GLU A 32 -10.46 3.68 -7.64
C GLU A 32 -9.95 2.90 -6.41
N TYR A 33 -10.01 1.57 -6.45
CA TYR A 33 -9.57 0.73 -5.34
C TYR A 33 -8.04 0.68 -5.17
N PHE A 34 -7.28 0.94 -6.22
CA PHE A 34 -5.82 1.07 -6.14
C PHE A 34 -5.39 2.46 -5.68
N ILE A 35 -6.16 3.50 -6.00
CA ILE A 35 -5.86 4.88 -5.61
C ILE A 35 -6.18 5.12 -4.13
N ILE A 36 -7.25 4.52 -3.59
CA ILE A 36 -7.68 4.73 -2.20
C ILE A 36 -6.56 4.39 -1.17
N PRO A 37 -5.85 3.24 -1.24
CA PRO A 37 -4.73 2.95 -0.34
C PRO A 37 -3.49 3.82 -0.59
N ALA A 38 -3.33 4.38 -1.79
CA ALA A 38 -2.18 5.22 -2.13
C ALA A 38 -2.17 6.54 -1.35
N VAL A 39 -3.36 7.11 -1.05
CA VAL A 39 -3.49 8.36 -0.30
C VAL A 39 -2.91 8.27 1.12
N PRO A 40 -3.36 7.34 1.99
CA PRO A 40 -2.78 7.20 3.32
C PRO A 40 -1.31 6.77 3.27
N ARG A 41 -0.89 6.01 2.24
CA ARG A 41 0.50 5.62 2.06
C ARG A 41 1.41 6.81 1.78
N LEU A 42 1.00 7.76 0.93
CA LEU A 42 1.71 9.03 0.72
C LEU A 42 1.82 9.85 1.99
N ALA A 43 0.73 9.92 2.77
CA ALA A 43 0.75 10.63 4.05
C ALA A 43 1.73 9.98 5.05
N ILE A 44 1.81 8.64 5.10
CA ILE A 44 2.80 7.91 5.91
C ILE A 44 4.23 8.28 5.48
N VAL A 45 4.51 8.32 4.18
CA VAL A 45 5.84 8.74 3.67
C VAL A 45 6.19 10.14 4.16
N ALA A 46 5.26 11.09 4.07
CA ALA A 46 5.48 12.46 4.52
C ALA A 46 5.77 12.54 6.04
N VAL A 47 5.01 11.82 6.85
CA VAL A 47 5.22 11.78 8.31
C VAL A 47 6.54 11.08 8.66
N THR A 48 6.90 10.01 7.97
CA THR A 48 8.17 9.31 8.16
C THR A 48 9.37 10.21 7.86
N LEU A 49 9.29 11.04 6.82
CA LEU A 49 10.33 12.01 6.48
C LEU A 49 10.40 13.19 7.46
N ALA A 50 9.32 13.50 8.17
CA ALA A 50 9.32 14.51 9.22
C ALA A 50 10.05 14.06 10.50
N GLN A 51 10.17 12.75 10.76
CA GLN A 51 10.81 12.20 11.95
C GLN A 51 12.29 12.63 12.10
N PRO A 52 13.17 12.48 11.09
CA PRO A 52 14.56 12.90 11.23
C PRO A 52 14.70 14.41 11.42
N MET A 53 13.84 15.23 10.81
CA MET A 53 13.87 16.69 10.99
C MET A 53 13.51 17.09 12.43
N LEU A 54 12.54 16.40 13.01
CA LEU A 54 12.16 16.64 14.41
C LEU A 54 13.24 16.15 15.37
N LEU A 55 13.89 15.02 15.06
CA LEU A 55 15.02 14.48 15.83
C LEU A 55 16.22 15.44 15.84
N GLU A 56 16.56 16.02 14.69
CA GLU A 56 17.62 17.02 14.58
C GLU A 56 17.35 18.23 15.47
N ARG A 57 16.11 18.75 15.46
CA ARG A 57 15.72 19.87 16.35
C ARG A 57 15.83 19.48 17.83
N MET A 58 15.46 18.25 18.19
CA MET A 58 15.60 17.76 19.56
C MET A 58 17.07 17.64 19.97
N LEU A 59 17.93 17.11 19.10
CA LEU A 59 19.37 17.00 19.36
C LEU A 59 20.02 18.37 19.55
N ASN A 60 19.71 19.32 18.69
CA ASN A 60 20.20 20.70 18.79
C ASN A 60 19.74 21.37 20.10
N PHE A 61 18.51 21.12 20.52
CA PHE A 61 18.02 21.63 21.80
C PHE A 61 18.78 21.02 23.00
N VAL A 62 19.03 19.72 22.98
CA VAL A 62 19.77 19.04 24.06
C VAL A 62 21.24 19.46 24.11
N GLN A 63 21.91 19.56 22.96
CA GLN A 63 23.32 19.96 22.84
C GLN A 63 23.55 21.43 23.14
N GLY A 64 22.56 22.28 22.84
CA GLY A 64 22.64 23.72 23.07
C GLY A 64 22.45 24.19 24.51
N GLY A 65 22.39 23.28 25.49
CA GLY A 65 22.21 23.61 26.93
C GLY A 65 20.82 24.18 27.24
N GLY A 66 19.83 23.88 26.41
CA GLY A 66 18.48 24.46 26.44
C GLY A 66 17.65 24.19 27.70
N TYR A 67 18.13 23.38 28.63
CA TYR A 67 17.39 23.03 29.86
C TYR A 67 17.23 24.22 30.82
N GLU A 68 18.19 25.14 30.85
CA GLU A 68 18.13 26.27 31.78
C GLU A 68 17.32 27.47 31.25
N GLN A 69 17.14 27.59 29.94
CA GLN A 69 16.57 28.79 29.34
C GLN A 69 15.17 28.66 28.71
N ARG A 70 14.71 27.45 28.33
CA ARG A 70 13.43 27.26 27.61
C ARG A 70 12.78 25.89 27.84
N ALA A 71 12.35 25.63 29.05
CA ALA A 71 11.56 24.42 29.34
C ALA A 71 10.35 24.26 28.40
N ASP A 72 9.73 25.36 28.00
CA ASP A 72 8.59 25.38 27.08
C ASP A 72 8.88 24.76 25.73
N VAL A 73 10.10 24.96 25.19
CA VAL A 73 10.53 24.36 23.91
C VAL A 73 10.71 22.85 24.07
N GLY A 74 11.24 22.38 25.19
CA GLY A 74 11.39 20.96 25.50
C GLY A 74 10.03 20.24 25.54
N TYR A 75 9.05 20.81 26.26
CA TYR A 75 7.71 20.24 26.32
C TYR A 75 7.01 20.25 24.97
N SER A 76 7.20 21.32 24.17
CA SER A 76 6.62 21.38 22.82
C SER A 76 7.21 20.32 21.88
N LEU A 77 8.51 20.02 21.98
CA LEU A 77 9.14 18.95 21.20
C LEU A 77 8.62 17.56 21.58
N ILE A 78 8.45 17.30 22.88
CA ILE A 78 7.86 16.05 23.37
C ILE A 78 6.42 15.91 22.85
N GLY A 79 5.64 16.97 22.92
CA GLY A 79 4.29 17.01 22.37
C GLY A 79 4.26 16.76 20.86
N ALA A 80 5.21 17.35 20.11
CA ALA A 80 5.33 17.16 18.66
C ALA A 80 5.63 15.69 18.30
N PHE A 81 6.53 15.02 19.04
CA PHE A 81 6.77 13.59 18.88
C PHE A 81 5.51 12.76 19.17
N GLY A 82 4.79 13.07 20.25
CA GLY A 82 3.54 12.41 20.58
C GLY A 82 2.51 12.50 19.47
N VAL A 83 2.30 13.69 18.91
CA VAL A 83 1.40 13.94 17.78
C VAL A 83 1.86 13.19 16.53
N LEU A 84 3.15 13.19 16.25
CA LEU A 84 3.72 12.52 15.08
C LEU A 84 3.54 11.00 15.14
N TYR A 85 3.79 10.36 16.28
CA TYR A 85 3.55 8.93 16.45
C TYR A 85 2.07 8.58 16.44
N PHE A 86 1.22 9.40 17.04
CA PHE A 86 -0.23 9.23 16.97
C PHE A 86 -0.73 9.31 15.52
N MET A 87 -0.29 10.32 14.77
CA MET A 87 -0.62 10.46 13.36
C MET A 87 -0.16 9.24 12.56
N THR A 88 1.07 8.75 12.80
CA THR A 88 1.60 7.54 12.17
C THR A 88 0.72 6.33 12.44
N ALA A 89 0.27 6.14 13.68
CA ALA A 89 -0.61 5.02 14.06
C ALA A 89 -1.96 5.10 13.33
N VAL A 90 -2.59 6.27 13.30
CA VAL A 90 -3.87 6.49 12.61
C VAL A 90 -3.75 6.25 11.10
N LEU A 91 -2.69 6.78 10.48
CA LEU A 91 -2.45 6.59 9.05
C LEU A 91 -2.17 5.14 8.67
N ASN A 92 -1.40 4.42 9.50
CA ASN A 92 -1.17 2.98 9.30
C ASN A 92 -2.47 2.18 9.44
N ALA A 93 -3.33 2.49 10.40
CA ALA A 93 -4.63 1.86 10.55
C ALA A 93 -5.53 2.13 9.35
N TRP A 94 -5.55 3.36 8.84
CA TRP A 94 -6.29 3.70 7.63
C TRP A 94 -5.75 3.00 6.38
N PHE A 95 -4.43 2.95 6.20
CA PHE A 95 -3.79 2.21 5.12
C PHE A 95 -4.14 0.73 5.18
N ALA A 96 -4.01 0.08 6.35
CA ALA A 96 -4.34 -1.33 6.54
C ALA A 96 -5.82 -1.61 6.23
N HIS A 97 -6.75 -0.75 6.69
CA HIS A 97 -8.16 -0.89 6.40
C HIS A 97 -8.45 -0.80 4.88
N SER A 98 -7.88 0.20 4.21
CA SER A 98 -8.07 0.42 2.78
C SER A 98 -7.47 -0.72 1.94
N SER A 99 -6.29 -1.21 2.34
CA SER A 99 -5.59 -2.32 1.69
C SER A 99 -6.33 -3.65 1.86
N ASN A 100 -6.84 -3.94 3.06
CA ASN A 100 -7.64 -5.13 3.30
C ASN A 100 -8.95 -5.11 2.48
N ARG A 101 -9.57 -3.95 2.33
CA ARG A 101 -10.76 -3.79 1.50
C ARG A 101 -10.45 -4.07 0.03
N LEU A 102 -9.32 -3.57 -0.49
CA LEU A 102 -8.84 -3.90 -1.83
C LEU A 102 -8.63 -5.41 -2.00
N ALA A 103 -7.94 -6.05 -1.05
CA ALA A 103 -7.67 -7.48 -1.08
C ALA A 103 -8.95 -8.33 -1.10
N LEU A 104 -9.94 -8.00 -0.28
CA LEU A 104 -11.23 -8.69 -0.25
C LEU A 104 -12.00 -8.54 -1.56
N GLU A 105 -11.99 -7.36 -2.16
CA GLU A 105 -12.66 -7.11 -3.44
C GLU A 105 -11.99 -7.89 -4.58
N LEU A 106 -10.65 -7.90 -4.63
CA LEU A 106 -9.89 -8.71 -5.58
C LEU A 106 -10.21 -10.20 -5.43
N ARG A 107 -10.22 -10.71 -4.19
CA ARG A 107 -10.59 -12.10 -3.90
C ARG A 107 -11.98 -12.44 -4.41
N SER A 108 -12.96 -11.61 -4.12
CA SER A 108 -14.35 -11.83 -4.54
C SER A 108 -14.48 -11.96 -6.07
N GLN A 109 -13.78 -11.09 -6.80
CA GLN A 109 -13.84 -11.11 -8.26
C GLN A 109 -13.08 -12.29 -8.87
N LEU A 110 -11.93 -12.64 -8.32
CA LEU A 110 -11.16 -13.80 -8.77
C LEU A 110 -11.90 -15.11 -8.52
N VAL A 111 -12.54 -15.26 -7.34
CA VAL A 111 -13.37 -16.43 -7.02
C VAL A 111 -14.56 -16.55 -7.99
N ASP A 112 -15.27 -15.43 -8.27
CA ASP A 112 -16.41 -15.46 -9.24
C ASP A 112 -15.92 -15.83 -10.66
N ALA A 113 -14.78 -15.29 -11.08
CA ALA A 113 -14.20 -15.60 -12.40
C ALA A 113 -13.81 -17.09 -12.51
N THR A 114 -13.10 -17.61 -11.48
CA THR A 114 -12.65 -19.00 -11.46
C THR A 114 -13.83 -19.97 -11.38
N TYR A 115 -14.82 -19.68 -10.54
CA TYR A 115 -16.03 -20.52 -10.41
C TYR A 115 -16.79 -20.63 -11.73
N ARG A 116 -16.95 -19.53 -12.46
CA ARG A 116 -17.59 -19.54 -13.79
C ARG A 116 -16.80 -20.35 -14.80
N GLN A 117 -15.47 -20.22 -14.79
CA GLN A 117 -14.62 -21.01 -15.66
C GLN A 117 -14.78 -22.51 -15.39
N LEU A 118 -14.85 -22.90 -14.11
CA LEU A 118 -15.06 -24.29 -13.69
C LEU A 118 -16.41 -24.83 -14.15
N LEU A 119 -17.48 -24.04 -14.13
CA LEU A 119 -18.81 -24.45 -14.59
C LEU A 119 -18.86 -24.76 -16.09
N HIS A 120 -17.96 -24.18 -16.89
CA HIS A 120 -17.86 -24.45 -18.33
C HIS A 120 -16.99 -25.68 -18.66
N LEU A 121 -16.25 -26.23 -17.68
CA LEU A 121 -15.46 -27.43 -17.87
C LEU A 121 -16.33 -28.70 -17.69
N ARG A 122 -16.02 -29.75 -18.48
CA ARG A 122 -16.72 -31.04 -18.32
C ARG A 122 -16.37 -31.65 -16.95
N PRO A 123 -17.34 -32.30 -16.26
CA PRO A 123 -17.12 -32.88 -14.94
C PRO A 123 -15.96 -33.89 -14.87
N ALA A 124 -15.68 -34.60 -15.95
CA ALA A 124 -14.58 -35.56 -16.04
C ALA A 124 -13.17 -34.92 -16.06
N ALA A 125 -13.06 -33.62 -16.31
CA ALA A 125 -11.80 -32.90 -16.33
C ALA A 125 -11.57 -32.11 -15.04
N LEU A 126 -12.53 -32.11 -14.11
CA LEU A 126 -12.47 -31.37 -12.85
C LEU A 126 -11.68 -32.18 -11.80
N ASP A 127 -10.41 -31.87 -11.65
CA ASP A 127 -9.63 -32.26 -10.47
C ASP A 127 -9.97 -31.28 -9.32
N THR A 128 -10.85 -31.73 -8.43
CA THR A 128 -11.36 -30.92 -7.31
C THR A 128 -10.22 -30.44 -6.40
N GLY A 129 -9.14 -31.22 -6.25
CA GLY A 129 -7.98 -30.85 -5.47
C GLY A 129 -7.23 -29.66 -6.08
N LYS A 130 -6.97 -29.69 -7.39
CA LYS A 130 -6.32 -28.60 -8.11
C LYS A 130 -7.15 -27.32 -8.10
N ALA A 131 -8.46 -27.43 -8.29
CA ALA A 131 -9.37 -26.29 -8.24
C ALA A 131 -9.34 -25.59 -6.87
N THR A 132 -9.37 -26.38 -5.78
CA THR A 132 -9.32 -25.85 -4.41
C THR A 132 -7.97 -25.19 -4.11
N THR A 133 -6.86 -25.78 -4.54
CA THR A 133 -5.52 -25.20 -4.38
C THR A 133 -5.41 -23.86 -5.13
N LEU A 134 -5.86 -23.80 -6.37
CA LEU A 134 -5.89 -22.59 -7.18
C LEU A 134 -6.67 -21.45 -6.48
N ILE A 135 -7.84 -21.76 -5.95
CA ILE A 135 -8.70 -20.79 -5.27
C ILE A 135 -8.09 -20.31 -3.95
N ASN A 136 -7.42 -21.16 -3.20
CA ASN A 136 -6.92 -20.81 -1.87
C ASN A 136 -5.49 -20.26 -1.90
N VAL A 137 -4.58 -20.91 -2.61
CA VAL A 137 -3.14 -20.58 -2.58
C VAL A 137 -2.80 -19.50 -3.60
N ASP A 138 -3.17 -19.68 -4.85
CA ASP A 138 -2.79 -18.74 -5.92
C ASP A 138 -3.48 -17.40 -5.76
N MET A 139 -4.74 -17.40 -5.30
CA MET A 139 -5.43 -16.14 -5.00
C MET A 139 -4.83 -15.41 -3.80
N GLN A 140 -4.34 -16.14 -2.78
CA GLN A 140 -3.65 -15.52 -1.67
C GLN A 140 -2.39 -14.80 -2.14
N HIS A 141 -1.59 -15.44 -3.00
CA HIS A 141 -0.39 -14.81 -3.59
C HIS A 141 -0.70 -13.53 -4.39
N ILE A 142 -1.82 -13.50 -5.11
CA ILE A 142 -2.25 -12.31 -5.85
C ILE A 142 -2.64 -11.18 -4.89
N MET A 143 -3.32 -11.51 -3.80
CA MET A 143 -3.70 -10.55 -2.77
C MET A 143 -2.47 -9.95 -2.10
N ASP A 144 -1.55 -10.80 -1.64
CA ASP A 144 -0.30 -10.37 -1.01
C ASP A 144 0.55 -9.52 -1.96
N GLY A 145 0.64 -9.90 -3.23
CA GLY A 145 1.31 -9.14 -4.27
C GLY A 145 0.70 -7.75 -4.48
N SER A 146 -0.60 -7.60 -4.38
CA SER A 146 -1.28 -6.30 -4.51
C SER A 146 -0.98 -5.35 -3.35
N LEU A 147 -0.78 -5.88 -2.14
CA LEU A 147 -0.39 -5.11 -0.95
C LEU A 147 1.07 -4.64 -1.06
N ILE A 148 1.97 -5.56 -1.44
CA ILE A 148 3.40 -5.29 -1.63
C ILE A 148 3.63 -4.22 -2.71
N LEU A 149 2.78 -4.16 -3.73
CA LEU A 149 2.90 -3.18 -4.80
C LEU A 149 2.90 -1.73 -4.26
N HIS A 150 2.05 -1.44 -3.27
CA HIS A 150 2.01 -0.11 -2.65
C HIS A 150 3.24 0.18 -1.78
N ASP A 151 3.86 -0.84 -1.22
CA ASP A 151 5.08 -0.69 -0.45
C ASP A 151 6.31 -0.41 -1.33
N ILE A 152 6.39 -1.03 -2.50
CA ILE A 152 7.53 -0.87 -3.41
C ILE A 152 7.67 0.58 -3.88
N TRP A 153 6.64 1.16 -4.47
CA TRP A 153 6.74 2.53 -4.97
C TRP A 153 6.91 3.56 -3.84
N ALA A 154 6.26 3.34 -2.69
CA ALA A 154 6.41 4.20 -1.52
C ALA A 154 7.83 4.14 -0.95
N SER A 155 8.45 2.96 -0.91
CA SER A 155 9.84 2.79 -0.46
C SER A 155 10.83 3.49 -1.39
N ILE A 156 10.66 3.35 -2.71
CA ILE A 156 11.50 4.05 -3.70
C ILE A 156 11.40 5.57 -3.51
N LEU A 157 10.19 6.08 -3.33
CA LEU A 157 9.94 7.50 -3.10
C LEU A 157 10.55 7.98 -1.78
N THR A 158 10.39 7.20 -0.71
CA THR A 158 10.97 7.52 0.62
C THR A 158 12.50 7.57 0.56
N VAL A 159 13.15 6.58 -0.06
CA VAL A 159 14.61 6.54 -0.22
C VAL A 159 15.09 7.72 -1.06
N GLY A 160 14.43 8.00 -2.18
CA GLY A 160 14.79 9.13 -3.05
C GLY A 160 14.74 10.47 -2.33
N ILE A 161 13.66 10.74 -1.58
CA ILE A 161 13.54 11.98 -0.82
C ILE A 161 14.53 12.02 0.37
N ALA A 162 14.74 10.90 1.06
CA ALA A 162 15.68 10.84 2.16
C ALA A 162 17.13 11.15 1.71
N VAL A 163 17.56 10.57 0.58
CA VAL A 163 18.88 10.88 -0.02
C VAL A 163 18.99 12.34 -0.42
N TYR A 164 17.93 12.88 -1.02
CA TYR A 164 17.89 14.30 -1.40
C TYR A 164 18.00 15.23 -0.18
N LEU A 165 17.27 14.94 0.90
CA LEU A 165 17.34 15.72 2.15
C LEU A 165 18.74 15.63 2.79
N LEU A 166 19.33 14.45 2.79
CA LEU A 166 20.69 14.25 3.31
C LEU A 166 21.73 15.04 2.50
N PHE A 167 21.59 15.05 1.17
CA PHE A 167 22.45 15.85 0.30
C PHE A 167 22.33 17.36 0.60
N LEU A 168 21.12 17.87 0.82
CA LEU A 168 20.89 19.25 1.19
C LEU A 168 21.53 19.60 2.55
N GLN A 169 21.43 18.71 3.54
CA GLN A 169 22.04 18.94 4.85
C GLN A 169 23.57 19.00 4.78
N ILE A 170 24.20 18.13 3.98
CA ILE A 170 25.66 18.13 3.80
C ILE A 170 26.14 19.41 3.08
N GLN A 171 25.35 19.94 2.16
CA GLN A 171 25.72 21.17 1.45
C GLN A 171 25.55 22.43 2.30
N LEU A 172 24.72 22.39 3.34
CA LEU A 172 24.45 23.53 4.24
C LEU A 172 25.31 23.51 5.51
N ALA A 173 26.05 22.43 5.78
CA ALA A 173 26.98 22.27 6.91
C ALA A 173 28.41 22.65 6.55
#